data_9a92ff39cb65bbb64850eda766d93f55
#
_entry.id   9a92ff39cb65bbb64850eda766d93f55
#
_cell.length_a   1.000
_cell.length_b   1.000
_cell.length_c   1.000
_cell.angle_alpha   90.00
_cell.angle_beta   90.00
_cell.angle_gamma   90.00
#
_symmetry.space_group_name_H-M   'P 1'
#
loop_
_entity.id
_entity.type
_entity.pdbx_description
1 polymer ?
#
loop_
_entity_poly.entity_id
_entity_poly.type
_entity_poly.pdbx_seq_one_letter_code
_entity_poly.pdbx_strand_id
1 'polypeptide(L)'
;RTIDGSRDDTKDTLELEVMIKGFFNKELLLDYLQYFIGFEINGSKVVKKQAGYHQFHGVRAAVENTIKATSKTGDGRCGVFWHTQGSGKSFSMVCYAAKLMATMEMENPTLVIVTDRNDLDDQLFETFMINEELLRQKPIQAEGRNDLQQKLASRPTGGIFFTTMQKFKPEKGQSRYPILSERHNIVVMADEAHRSQYG
;
A
#
# COMPACT_ATOMS: atom_id res chain seq x y z
N ARG A 1 -15.86 15.13 -1.89
CA ARG A 1 -16.48 16.44 -2.09
C ARG A 1 -15.81 17.28 -3.19
N THR A 2 -14.83 16.79 -3.88
CA THR A 2 -14.16 17.47 -4.99
C THR A 2 -13.99 16.49 -6.14
N ILE A 3 -13.82 17.01 -7.36
CA ILE A 3 -13.66 16.17 -8.56
C ILE A 3 -12.29 15.52 -8.59
N ASP A 4 -11.24 16.27 -8.26
CA ASP A 4 -9.83 15.88 -8.36
C ASP A 4 -9.09 15.74 -7.01
N GLY A 5 -9.78 16.02 -5.89
CA GLY A 5 -9.17 16.07 -4.56
C GLY A 5 -8.78 17.48 -4.12
N SER A 6 -8.87 18.48 -4.98
CA SER A 6 -8.69 19.88 -4.59
C SER A 6 -9.88 20.39 -3.76
N ARG A 7 -9.68 21.42 -2.97
CA ARG A 7 -10.77 22.06 -2.20
C ARG A 7 -11.47 23.20 -2.94
N ASP A 8 -10.98 23.54 -4.11
CA ASP A 8 -11.41 24.73 -4.83
C ASP A 8 -12.67 24.50 -5.68
N ASP A 9 -12.94 23.24 -6.06
CA ASP A 9 -14.09 22.85 -6.90
C ASP A 9 -15.47 23.05 -6.25
N THR A 10 -15.54 23.36 -4.95
CA THR A 10 -16.80 23.37 -4.21
C THR A 10 -17.33 24.77 -3.89
N LYS A 11 -16.59 25.83 -4.21
CA LYS A 11 -16.96 27.19 -3.76
C LYS A 11 -18.19 27.77 -4.47
N ASP A 12 -18.39 27.41 -5.75
CA ASP A 12 -19.46 27.96 -6.59
C ASP A 12 -20.22 26.87 -7.37
N THR A 13 -20.08 25.60 -7.02
CA THR A 13 -20.68 24.46 -7.73
C THR A 13 -21.66 23.72 -6.81
N LEU A 14 -22.82 23.33 -7.34
CA LEU A 14 -23.79 22.52 -6.60
C LEU A 14 -23.19 21.20 -6.18
N GLU A 15 -23.42 20.76 -4.93
CA GLU A 15 -22.88 19.49 -4.40
C GLU A 15 -23.24 18.28 -5.28
N LEU A 16 -24.44 18.28 -5.86
CA LEU A 16 -24.89 17.25 -6.80
C LEU A 16 -24.03 17.23 -8.08
N GLU A 17 -23.69 18.39 -8.62
CA GLU A 17 -22.85 18.52 -9.80
C GLU A 17 -21.43 18.02 -9.52
N VAL A 18 -20.85 18.38 -8.37
CA VAL A 18 -19.56 17.87 -7.91
C VAL A 18 -19.58 16.35 -7.76
N MET A 19 -20.66 15.79 -7.23
CA MET A 19 -20.82 14.34 -7.10
C MET A 19 -20.92 13.65 -8.46
N ILE A 20 -21.70 14.20 -9.39
CA ILE A 20 -21.85 13.62 -10.75
C ILE A 20 -20.54 13.71 -11.53
N LYS A 21 -19.90 14.86 -11.56
CA LYS A 21 -18.63 15.06 -12.29
C LYS A 21 -17.43 14.35 -11.64
N GLY A 22 -17.44 14.24 -10.32
CA GLY A 22 -16.40 13.59 -9.54
C GLY A 22 -16.69 12.10 -9.35
N PHE A 23 -17.44 11.73 -8.30
CA PHE A 23 -17.60 10.32 -7.93
C PHE A 23 -18.24 9.45 -9.01
N PHE A 24 -19.23 9.96 -9.74
CA PHE A 24 -19.89 9.26 -10.85
C PHE A 24 -19.19 9.45 -12.20
N ASN A 25 -18.06 10.14 -12.25
CA ASN A 25 -17.19 10.03 -13.42
C ASN A 25 -16.85 8.56 -13.66
N LYS A 26 -17.03 8.10 -14.89
CA LYS A 26 -16.91 6.67 -15.24
C LYS A 26 -15.59 6.05 -14.82
N GLU A 27 -14.48 6.75 -15.07
CA GLU A 27 -13.13 6.25 -14.72
C GLU A 27 -12.93 6.21 -13.21
N LEU A 28 -13.33 7.27 -12.51
CA LEU A 28 -13.19 7.35 -11.06
C LEU A 28 -14.08 6.33 -10.34
N LEU A 29 -15.30 6.14 -10.83
CA LEU A 29 -16.22 5.14 -10.26
C LEU A 29 -15.72 3.72 -10.48
N LEU A 30 -15.23 3.39 -11.67
CA LEU A 30 -14.67 2.06 -11.95
C LEU A 30 -13.42 1.80 -11.10
N ASP A 31 -12.54 2.78 -10.98
CA ASP A 31 -11.35 2.72 -10.11
C ASP A 31 -11.75 2.47 -8.65
N TYR A 32 -12.76 3.21 -8.17
CA TYR A 32 -13.29 3.05 -6.81
C TYR A 32 -13.89 1.65 -6.58
N LEU A 33 -14.74 1.18 -7.49
CA LEU A 33 -15.36 -0.15 -7.38
C LEU A 33 -14.33 -1.27 -7.40
N GLN A 34 -13.25 -1.11 -8.16
CA GLN A 34 -12.25 -2.14 -8.37
C GLN A 34 -11.23 -2.26 -7.23
N TYR A 35 -10.84 -1.14 -6.61
CA TYR A 35 -9.70 -1.11 -5.68
C TYR A 35 -10.01 -0.56 -4.29
N PHE A 36 -11.19 -0.01 -4.06
CA PHE A 36 -11.50 0.71 -2.83
C PHE A 36 -12.69 0.13 -2.04
N ILE A 37 -13.10 -1.07 -2.41
CA ILE A 37 -14.14 -1.83 -1.71
C ILE A 37 -13.59 -3.21 -1.35
N GLY A 38 -13.55 -3.49 -0.04
CA GLY A 38 -13.19 -4.80 0.51
C GLY A 38 -14.38 -5.48 1.15
N PHE A 39 -14.35 -6.80 1.21
CA PHE A 39 -15.35 -7.60 1.91
C PHE A 39 -14.64 -8.43 2.97
N GLU A 40 -15.05 -8.26 4.22
CA GLU A 40 -14.52 -8.98 5.36
C GLU A 40 -15.56 -9.98 5.87
N ILE A 41 -15.12 -11.21 6.11
CA ILE A 41 -15.97 -12.25 6.70
C ILE A 41 -15.75 -12.23 8.21
N ASN A 42 -16.81 -11.90 8.96
CA ASN A 42 -16.79 -11.91 10.41
C ASN A 42 -17.83 -12.94 10.91
N GLY A 43 -17.38 -14.16 11.18
CA GLY A 43 -18.24 -15.30 11.46
C GLY A 43 -19.13 -15.64 10.27
N SER A 44 -20.45 -15.52 10.42
CA SER A 44 -21.44 -15.75 9.35
C SER A 44 -21.82 -14.47 8.57
N LYS A 45 -21.25 -13.33 8.92
CA LYS A 45 -21.61 -12.04 8.32
C LYS A 45 -20.51 -11.55 7.37
N VAL A 46 -20.92 -11.12 6.19
CA VAL A 46 -20.05 -10.39 5.25
C VAL A 46 -20.20 -8.90 5.52
N VAL A 47 -19.10 -8.24 5.85
CA VAL A 47 -19.04 -6.80 6.10
C VAL A 47 -18.36 -6.14 4.91
N LYS A 48 -19.09 -5.26 4.23
CA LYS A 48 -18.50 -4.44 3.16
C LYS A 48 -17.79 -3.24 3.77
N LYS A 49 -16.49 -3.12 3.53
CA LYS A 49 -15.69 -1.93 3.82
C LYS A 49 -15.46 -1.14 2.55
N GLN A 50 -15.59 0.15 2.63
CA GLN A 50 -15.33 1.04 1.52
C GLN A 50 -14.45 2.20 1.96
N ALA A 51 -13.51 2.58 1.11
CA ALA A 51 -12.61 3.68 1.38
C ALA A 51 -13.36 5.00 1.48
N GLY A 52 -13.02 5.79 2.48
CA GLY A 52 -13.48 7.17 2.57
C GLY A 52 -12.82 8.06 1.52
N TYR A 53 -13.38 9.25 1.34
CA TYR A 53 -12.90 10.25 0.40
C TYR A 53 -11.38 10.51 0.51
N HIS A 54 -10.88 10.74 1.72
CA HIS A 54 -9.46 11.01 1.97
C HIS A 54 -8.55 9.81 1.62
N GLN A 55 -9.05 8.58 1.83
CA GLN A 55 -8.32 7.37 1.46
C GLN A 55 -8.26 7.22 -0.06
N PHE A 56 -9.37 7.42 -0.75
CA PHE A 56 -9.46 7.32 -2.21
C PHE A 56 -8.47 8.25 -2.91
N HIS A 57 -8.52 9.55 -2.61
CA HIS A 57 -7.63 10.52 -3.24
C HIS A 57 -6.17 10.35 -2.80
N GLY A 58 -5.93 10.08 -1.51
CA GLY A 58 -4.59 9.88 -1.00
C GLY A 58 -3.90 8.66 -1.60
N VAL A 59 -4.61 7.54 -1.72
CA VAL A 59 -4.07 6.31 -2.33
C VAL A 59 -3.77 6.52 -3.81
N ARG A 60 -4.64 7.18 -4.56
CA ARG A 60 -4.39 7.48 -5.98
C ARG A 60 -3.13 8.33 -6.16
N ALA A 61 -3.00 9.40 -5.38
CA ALA A 61 -1.81 10.24 -5.40
C ALA A 61 -0.54 9.46 -5.01
N ALA A 62 -0.63 8.56 -4.01
CA ALA A 62 0.48 7.71 -3.61
C ALA A 62 0.91 6.75 -4.73
N VAL A 63 -0.03 6.12 -5.44
CA VAL A 63 0.27 5.25 -6.58
C VAL A 63 0.94 6.03 -7.72
N GLU A 64 0.43 7.21 -8.08
CA GLU A 64 1.02 8.07 -9.10
C GLU A 64 2.46 8.49 -8.74
N ASN A 65 2.70 8.85 -7.47
CA ASN A 65 4.05 9.19 -7.01
C ASN A 65 4.99 7.96 -7.04
N THR A 66 4.47 6.78 -6.73
CA THR A 66 5.25 5.54 -6.79
C THR A 66 5.66 5.22 -8.23
N ILE A 67 4.75 5.34 -9.19
CA ILE A 67 5.06 5.15 -10.61
C ILE A 67 6.16 6.13 -11.07
N LYS A 68 6.06 7.40 -10.67
CA LYS A 68 7.09 8.40 -10.98
C LYS A 68 8.43 8.05 -10.33
N ALA A 69 8.42 7.67 -9.05
CA ALA A 69 9.62 7.36 -8.29
C ALA A 69 10.38 6.12 -8.82
N THR A 70 9.63 5.12 -9.32
CA THR A 70 10.20 3.89 -9.88
C THR A 70 10.54 3.97 -11.36
N SER A 71 10.22 5.06 -12.03
CA SER A 71 10.58 5.28 -13.43
C SER A 71 12.10 5.37 -13.61
N LYS A 72 12.59 5.23 -14.85
CA LYS A 72 14.04 5.32 -15.19
C LYS A 72 14.72 6.60 -14.72
N THR A 73 13.98 7.69 -14.58
CA THR A 73 14.46 9.00 -14.10
C THR A 73 14.00 9.31 -12.68
N GLY A 74 13.33 8.38 -12.03
CA GLY A 74 12.82 8.53 -10.68
C GLY A 74 13.93 8.43 -9.63
N ASP A 75 13.69 9.03 -8.47
CA ASP A 75 14.65 9.06 -7.36
C ASP A 75 14.45 7.92 -6.34
N GLY A 76 13.49 7.01 -6.59
CA GLY A 76 13.12 5.92 -5.69
C GLY A 76 12.36 6.35 -4.44
N ARG A 77 11.93 7.61 -4.33
CA ARG A 77 11.25 8.15 -3.14
C ARG A 77 9.78 8.35 -3.42
N CYS A 78 8.95 7.39 -2.98
CA CYS A 78 7.50 7.43 -3.18
C CYS A 78 6.78 8.48 -2.34
N GLY A 79 7.37 8.90 -1.21
CA GLY A 79 6.83 9.93 -0.33
C GLY A 79 6.34 9.38 1.02
N VAL A 80 5.59 10.23 1.73
CA VAL A 80 5.01 9.93 3.04
C VAL A 80 3.50 10.08 2.96
N PHE A 81 2.78 9.08 3.43
CA PHE A 81 1.33 9.09 3.53
C PHE A 81 0.92 9.32 4.99
N TRP A 82 0.47 10.53 5.29
CA TRP A 82 0.09 10.90 6.64
C TRP A 82 -1.40 10.64 6.90
N HIS A 83 -1.67 9.87 7.94
CA HIS A 83 -3.02 9.58 8.41
C HIS A 83 -3.19 9.99 9.87
N THR A 84 -4.35 10.57 10.19
CA THR A 84 -4.77 10.72 11.58
C THR A 84 -5.01 9.34 12.20
N GLN A 85 -4.68 9.16 13.46
CA GLN A 85 -4.95 7.90 14.17
C GLN A 85 -6.45 7.56 14.09
N GLY A 86 -6.77 6.30 13.82
CA GLY A 86 -8.17 5.84 13.68
C GLY A 86 -8.82 6.15 12.33
N SER A 87 -8.13 6.78 11.36
CA SER A 87 -8.70 7.11 10.04
C SER A 87 -8.65 5.97 9.02
N GLY A 88 -8.32 4.74 9.45
CA GLY A 88 -8.31 3.57 8.58
C GLY A 88 -7.02 3.39 7.76
N LYS A 89 -5.85 3.73 8.32
CA LYS A 89 -4.54 3.59 7.66
C LYS A 89 -4.34 2.19 7.07
N SER A 90 -4.59 1.13 7.83
CA SER A 90 -4.41 -0.26 7.37
C SER A 90 -5.21 -0.57 6.12
N PHE A 91 -6.48 -0.13 6.05
CA PHE A 91 -7.29 -0.32 4.85
C PHE A 91 -6.81 0.53 3.68
N SER A 92 -6.29 1.75 3.92
CA SER A 92 -5.64 2.54 2.87
C SER A 92 -4.41 1.84 2.29
N MET A 93 -3.62 1.16 3.14
CA MET A 93 -2.46 0.36 2.72
C MET A 93 -2.90 -0.83 1.86
N VAL A 94 -4.00 -1.50 2.19
CA VAL A 94 -4.59 -2.57 1.37
C VAL A 94 -5.03 -2.03 0.00
N CYS A 95 -5.78 -0.92 -0.03
CA CYS A 95 -6.23 -0.30 -1.28
C CYS A 95 -5.03 0.13 -2.15
N TYR A 96 -4.00 0.70 -1.53
CA TYR A 96 -2.77 1.06 -2.22
C TYR A 96 -2.08 -0.16 -2.83
N ALA A 97 -1.93 -1.23 -2.05
CA ALA A 97 -1.33 -2.47 -2.52
C ALA A 97 -2.12 -3.06 -3.69
N ALA A 98 -3.44 -3.18 -3.56
CA ALA A 98 -4.32 -3.72 -4.60
C ALA A 98 -4.21 -2.93 -5.92
N LYS A 99 -4.24 -1.59 -5.83
CA LYS A 99 -4.14 -0.73 -7.00
C LYS A 99 -2.75 -0.78 -7.62
N LEU A 100 -1.70 -0.73 -6.80
CA LEU A 100 -0.32 -0.76 -7.28
C LEU A 100 0.03 -2.08 -7.98
N MET A 101 -0.40 -3.21 -7.41
CA MET A 101 -0.19 -4.54 -7.99
C MET A 101 -0.88 -4.73 -9.34
N ALA A 102 -1.99 -4.01 -9.60
CA ALA A 102 -2.73 -4.04 -10.85
C ALA A 102 -2.24 -3.00 -11.87
N THR A 103 -1.32 -2.12 -11.48
CA THR A 103 -0.81 -1.05 -12.36
C THR A 103 0.21 -1.62 -13.35
N MET A 104 -0.07 -1.49 -14.65
CA MET A 104 0.77 -2.09 -15.70
C MET A 104 2.18 -1.50 -15.75
N GLU A 105 2.31 -0.21 -15.50
CA GLU A 105 3.59 0.52 -15.45
C GLU A 105 4.54 -0.02 -14.39
N MET A 106 4.02 -0.71 -13.39
CA MET A 106 4.80 -1.33 -12.31
C MET A 106 5.31 -2.73 -12.67
N GLU A 107 4.87 -3.33 -13.79
CA GLU A 107 5.36 -4.63 -14.29
C GLU A 107 5.32 -5.74 -13.21
N ASN A 108 4.17 -5.88 -12.53
CA ASN A 108 3.99 -6.84 -11.43
C ASN A 108 4.99 -6.60 -10.28
N PRO A 109 4.85 -5.48 -9.53
CA PRO A 109 5.80 -5.09 -8.50
C PRO A 109 5.83 -6.07 -7.32
N THR A 110 6.93 -6.05 -6.57
CA THR A 110 7.01 -6.68 -5.26
C THR A 110 6.78 -5.63 -4.19
N LEU A 111 5.84 -5.86 -3.29
CA LEU A 111 5.64 -5.04 -2.09
C LEU A 111 6.32 -5.69 -0.89
N VAL A 112 7.11 -4.91 -0.17
CA VAL A 112 7.70 -5.29 1.12
C VAL A 112 7.15 -4.36 2.20
N ILE A 113 6.32 -4.92 3.07
CA ILE A 113 5.70 -4.17 4.17
C ILE A 113 6.57 -4.39 5.41
N VAL A 114 7.09 -3.29 5.93
CA VAL A 114 8.01 -3.28 7.06
C VAL A 114 7.31 -2.67 8.27
N THR A 115 7.22 -3.44 9.35
CA THR A 115 6.64 -3.02 10.62
C THR A 115 7.71 -2.92 11.71
N ASP A 116 7.43 -2.17 12.77
CA ASP A 116 8.37 -1.98 13.88
C ASP A 116 8.36 -3.16 14.86
N ARG A 117 7.19 -3.72 15.17
CA ARG A 117 7.02 -4.77 16.19
C ARG A 117 6.16 -5.92 15.70
N ASN A 118 6.44 -7.12 16.20
CA ASN A 118 5.72 -8.34 15.84
C ASN A 118 4.21 -8.24 16.12
N ASP A 119 3.77 -7.66 17.25
CA ASP A 119 2.36 -7.58 17.62
C ASP A 119 1.52 -6.67 16.69
N LEU A 120 2.13 -5.60 16.16
CA LEU A 120 1.51 -4.72 15.17
C LEU A 120 1.57 -5.33 13.76
N ASP A 121 2.58 -6.15 13.50
CA ASP A 121 2.75 -6.92 12.27
C ASP A 121 1.56 -7.87 12.09
N ASP A 122 1.18 -8.59 13.13
CA ASP A 122 0.07 -9.54 13.08
C ASP A 122 -1.27 -8.86 12.73
N GLN A 123 -1.60 -7.72 13.35
CA GLN A 123 -2.85 -7.01 13.07
C GLN A 123 -2.91 -6.44 11.64
N LEU A 124 -1.81 -5.86 11.16
CA LEU A 124 -1.74 -5.34 9.80
C LEU A 124 -1.74 -6.49 8.78
N PHE A 125 -0.99 -7.56 9.07
CA PHE A 125 -0.96 -8.77 8.26
C PHE A 125 -2.34 -9.41 8.15
N GLU A 126 -3.08 -9.55 9.28
CA GLU A 126 -4.46 -10.05 9.28
C GLU A 126 -5.38 -9.18 8.41
N THR A 127 -5.23 -7.85 8.48
CA THR A 127 -6.01 -6.93 7.61
C THR A 127 -5.76 -7.22 6.13
N PHE A 128 -4.52 -7.49 5.75
CA PHE A 128 -4.18 -7.86 4.38
C PHE A 128 -4.70 -9.25 4.01
N MET A 129 -4.60 -10.23 4.92
CA MET A 129 -5.11 -11.58 4.69
C MET A 129 -6.62 -11.63 4.49
N ILE A 130 -7.38 -10.88 5.29
CA ILE A 130 -8.84 -10.78 5.16
C ILE A 130 -9.23 -10.18 3.80
N ASN A 131 -8.39 -9.32 3.22
CA ASN A 131 -8.62 -8.66 1.94
C ASN A 131 -7.83 -9.31 0.77
N GLU A 132 -7.47 -10.60 0.86
CA GLU A 132 -6.69 -11.29 -0.19
C GLU A 132 -7.39 -11.29 -1.55
N GLU A 133 -8.72 -11.31 -1.59
CA GLU A 133 -9.51 -11.22 -2.83
C GLU A 133 -9.30 -9.86 -3.52
N LEU A 134 -9.28 -8.76 -2.76
CA LEU A 134 -9.01 -7.43 -3.30
C LEU A 134 -7.56 -7.32 -3.80
N LEU A 135 -6.62 -7.93 -3.08
CA LEU A 135 -5.20 -7.98 -3.43
C LEU A 135 -4.90 -8.92 -4.61
N ARG A 136 -5.82 -9.87 -4.91
CA ARG A 136 -5.67 -10.94 -5.91
C ARG A 136 -4.43 -11.81 -5.68
N GLN A 137 -3.90 -11.81 -4.49
CA GLN A 137 -2.79 -12.65 -4.07
C GLN A 137 -2.72 -12.73 -2.55
N LYS A 138 -2.17 -13.84 -2.07
CA LYS A 138 -1.99 -14.08 -0.64
C LYS A 138 -0.74 -13.37 -0.13
N PRO A 139 -0.85 -12.51 0.89
CA PRO A 139 0.31 -11.97 1.59
C PRO A 139 1.15 -13.07 2.26
N ILE A 140 2.44 -12.85 2.33
CA ILE A 140 3.41 -13.81 2.88
C ILE A 140 4.19 -13.14 4.00
N GLN A 141 4.17 -13.73 5.18
CA GLN A 141 5.00 -13.28 6.29
C GLN A 141 6.38 -13.95 6.22
N ALA A 142 7.45 -13.17 6.34
CA ALA A 142 8.80 -13.68 6.42
C ALA A 142 9.12 -14.06 7.87
N GLU A 143 9.44 -15.33 8.13
CA GLU A 143 9.73 -15.82 9.47
C GLU A 143 11.09 -15.35 10.01
N GLY A 144 12.06 -15.14 9.12
CA GLY A 144 13.41 -14.75 9.48
C GLY A 144 14.13 -14.01 8.36
N ARG A 145 15.39 -13.62 8.65
CA ARG A 145 16.26 -12.91 7.71
C ARG A 145 16.54 -13.73 6.45
N ASN A 146 16.98 -14.97 6.62
CA ASN A 146 17.31 -15.87 5.50
C ASN A 146 16.08 -16.22 4.67
N ASP A 147 14.92 -16.38 5.33
CA ASP A 147 13.65 -16.64 4.68
C ASP A 147 13.21 -15.46 3.80
N LEU A 148 13.34 -14.21 4.29
CA LEU A 148 13.09 -13.02 3.49
C LEU A 148 14.00 -12.96 2.25
N GLN A 149 15.29 -13.22 2.43
CA GLN A 149 16.25 -13.24 1.33
C GLN A 149 15.89 -14.28 0.29
N GLN A 150 15.58 -15.50 0.71
CA GLN A 150 15.20 -16.59 -0.19
C GLN A 150 13.88 -16.30 -0.92
N LYS A 151 12.88 -15.77 -0.21
CA LYS A 151 11.57 -15.42 -0.79
C LYS A 151 11.70 -14.31 -1.84
N LEU A 152 12.53 -13.29 -1.59
CA LEU A 152 12.78 -12.22 -2.55
C LEU A 152 13.64 -12.69 -3.73
N ALA A 153 14.67 -13.51 -3.49
CA ALA A 153 15.54 -14.04 -4.53
C ALA A 153 14.84 -15.06 -5.43
N SER A 154 13.96 -15.90 -4.87
CA SER A 154 13.26 -16.96 -5.60
C SER A 154 12.10 -16.48 -6.47
N ARG A 155 11.61 -15.25 -6.27
CA ARG A 155 10.53 -14.67 -7.05
C ARG A 155 11.06 -13.65 -8.04
N PRO A 156 10.93 -13.89 -9.34
CA PRO A 156 11.35 -12.94 -10.36
C PRO A 156 10.48 -11.68 -10.37
N THR A 157 9.18 -11.80 -10.01
CA THR A 157 8.22 -10.68 -10.00
C THR A 157 7.10 -10.91 -8.98
N GLY A 158 6.41 -9.83 -8.59
CA GLY A 158 5.21 -9.87 -7.77
C GLY A 158 5.45 -10.25 -6.30
N GLY A 159 4.37 -10.34 -5.57
CA GLY A 159 4.33 -10.75 -4.17
C GLY A 159 4.19 -9.60 -3.19
N ILE A 160 3.52 -9.90 -2.07
CA ILE A 160 3.38 -9.00 -0.92
C ILE A 160 4.03 -9.71 0.26
N PHE A 161 5.10 -9.12 0.79
CA PHE A 161 5.90 -9.69 1.86
C PHE A 161 5.82 -8.81 3.10
N PHE A 162 5.55 -9.44 4.24
CA PHE A 162 5.60 -8.78 5.55
C PHE A 162 6.89 -9.13 6.27
N THR A 163 7.50 -8.14 6.89
CA THR A 163 8.73 -8.29 7.63
C THR A 163 8.88 -7.20 8.69
N THR A 164 9.82 -7.36 9.61
CA THR A 164 10.13 -6.35 10.62
C THR A 164 11.49 -5.71 10.38
N MET A 165 11.67 -4.47 10.89
CA MET A 165 12.95 -3.74 10.78
C MET A 165 14.15 -4.53 11.31
N GLN A 166 13.95 -5.36 12.35
CA GLN A 166 15.00 -6.16 12.97
C GLN A 166 15.61 -7.18 12.00
N LYS A 167 14.85 -7.62 10.99
CA LYS A 167 15.33 -8.60 9.99
C LYS A 167 16.32 -8.01 8.98
N PHE A 168 16.44 -6.66 8.93
CA PHE A 168 17.39 -5.94 8.08
C PHE A 168 18.70 -5.53 8.78
N LYS A 169 18.95 -6.00 10.00
CA LYS A 169 20.21 -5.70 10.69
C LYS A 169 21.37 -6.46 10.04
N PRO A 170 22.53 -5.84 9.78
CA PRO A 170 23.73 -6.53 9.32
C PRO A 170 24.16 -7.64 10.29
N GLU A 171 24.84 -8.66 9.78
CA GLU A 171 25.45 -9.68 10.64
C GLU A 171 26.62 -9.10 11.46
N LYS A 172 26.95 -9.78 12.57
CA LYS A 172 28.11 -9.38 13.38
C LYS A 172 29.37 -9.34 12.51
N GLY A 173 29.98 -8.16 12.40
CA GLY A 173 31.18 -7.93 11.59
C GLY A 173 30.93 -7.38 10.20
N GLN A 174 29.68 -7.23 9.79
CA GLN A 174 29.33 -6.55 8.52
C GLN A 174 28.85 -5.14 8.78
N SER A 175 29.32 -4.18 7.99
CA SER A 175 28.93 -2.76 8.11
C SER A 175 27.64 -2.41 7.33
N ARG A 176 27.21 -3.28 6.43
CA ARG A 176 26.04 -3.07 5.57
C ARG A 176 25.27 -4.37 5.37
N TYR A 177 23.95 -4.23 5.24
CA TYR A 177 23.09 -5.34 4.83
C TYR A 177 23.29 -5.61 3.32
N PRO A 178 23.32 -6.87 2.87
CA PRO A 178 23.51 -7.20 1.45
C PRO A 178 22.34 -6.71 0.61
N ILE A 179 22.63 -6.34 -0.65
CA ILE A 179 21.58 -6.01 -1.62
C ILE A 179 20.80 -7.28 -1.93
N LEU A 180 19.48 -7.26 -1.71
CA LEU A 180 18.61 -8.40 -1.92
C LEU A 180 18.13 -8.52 -3.38
N SER A 181 18.01 -7.40 -4.06
CA SER A 181 17.56 -7.33 -5.45
C SER A 181 17.94 -5.99 -6.07
N GLU A 182 18.23 -5.98 -7.36
CA GLU A 182 18.49 -4.78 -8.16
C GLU A 182 17.26 -4.32 -8.96
N ARG A 183 16.12 -4.97 -8.78
CA ARG A 183 14.89 -4.60 -9.48
C ARG A 183 14.38 -3.24 -9.04
N HIS A 184 13.99 -2.40 -10.01
CA HIS A 184 13.45 -1.06 -9.78
C HIS A 184 11.99 -1.08 -9.27
N ASN A 185 11.27 -2.19 -9.46
CA ASN A 185 9.85 -2.32 -9.11
C ASN A 185 9.61 -3.05 -7.77
N ILE A 186 10.55 -2.93 -6.84
CA ILE A 186 10.35 -3.32 -5.44
C ILE A 186 9.97 -2.07 -4.65
N VAL A 187 8.79 -2.09 -4.05
CA VAL A 187 8.27 -0.98 -3.24
C VAL A 187 8.28 -1.37 -1.77
N VAL A 188 8.99 -0.60 -0.97
CA VAL A 188 9.02 -0.77 0.48
C VAL A 188 8.03 0.19 1.13
N MET A 189 7.13 -0.34 1.92
CA MET A 189 6.11 0.39 2.67
C MET A 189 6.39 0.21 4.17
N ALA A 190 6.88 1.26 4.83
CA ALA A 190 7.14 1.24 6.26
C ALA A 190 5.93 1.78 7.03
N ASP A 191 5.38 0.95 7.93
CA ASP A 191 4.41 1.41 8.91
C ASP A 191 5.12 2.05 10.11
N GLU A 192 4.53 3.10 10.71
CA GLU A 192 5.09 3.83 11.85
C GLU A 192 6.55 4.30 11.62
N ALA A 193 6.85 4.78 10.40
CA ALA A 193 8.21 5.15 9.99
C ALA A 193 8.93 6.14 10.93
N HIS A 194 8.17 6.94 11.71
CA HIS A 194 8.72 7.85 12.69
C HIS A 194 9.43 7.15 13.86
N ARG A 195 9.05 5.92 14.20
CA ARG A 195 9.66 5.16 15.31
C ARG A 195 11.02 4.57 14.96
N SER A 196 11.27 4.33 13.68
CA SER A 196 12.52 3.74 13.21
C SER A 196 13.69 4.72 13.13
N GLN A 197 13.43 6.02 13.32
CA GLN A 197 14.44 7.09 13.23
C GLN A 197 15.10 7.44 14.56
N TYR A 198 14.71 6.81 15.67
CA TYR A 198 15.21 7.06 17.02
C TYR A 198 16.03 5.88 17.58
N GLY A 199 16.75 5.16 16.74
CA GLY A 199 17.64 4.07 17.14
C GLY A 199 19.10 4.35 16.88
#